data_414d2235c35524143b5b8d589d5e2003
#
_entry.id   414d2235c35524143b5b8d589d5e2003
#
_cell.length_a   1.000
_cell.length_b   1.000
_cell.length_c   1.000
_cell.angle_alpha   90.00
_cell.angle_beta   90.00
_cell.angle_gamma   90.00
#
_symmetry.space_group_name_H-M   'P 1'
#
loop_
_entity.id
_entity.type
_entity.pdbx_description
1 polymer ?
#
loop_
_entity_poly.entity_id
_entity_poly.type
_entity_poly.pdbx_seq_one_letter_code
_entity_poly.pdbx_strand_id
1 'polypeptide(L)'
;IAGSLLLTNLSTEQMVGLNGAAFNDGLSVMAWEVVAVLALIVMTLFFLPKFLKGGITTVPQFLELRYDRYTQSMANSIFLIAYAFLLLPIILYSGAVGLSHMMDFQALTGIDEPVSLFGNMIAPETIILWLTVFVIGVLGLLYSRFGGLRTLAVLDTINGVGLLVGGMTIAYFALNK
;
A
#
# COMPACT_ATOMS: atom_id res chain seq x y z
N ILE A 1 9.42 12.59 -9.16
CA ILE A 1 10.22 11.52 -8.52
C ILE A 1 10.05 11.56 -7.00
N ALA A 2 10.33 12.66 -6.29
CA ALA A 2 10.20 12.73 -4.84
C ALA A 2 8.76 12.44 -4.35
N GLY A 3 7.74 13.00 -5.00
CA GLY A 3 6.33 12.73 -4.67
C GLY A 3 5.94 11.26 -4.89
N SER A 4 6.43 10.63 -5.96
CA SER A 4 6.20 9.20 -6.20
C SER A 4 6.88 8.32 -5.16
N LEU A 5 8.11 8.65 -4.74
CA LEU A 5 8.81 7.95 -3.66
C LEU A 5 8.08 8.10 -2.32
N LEU A 6 7.53 9.28 -2.03
CA LEU A 6 6.74 9.50 -0.81
C LEU A 6 5.52 8.57 -0.77
N LEU A 7 4.75 8.47 -1.85
CA LEU A 7 3.57 7.61 -1.88
C LEU A 7 3.88 6.12 -2.01
N THR A 8 5.06 5.76 -2.52
CA THR A 8 5.49 4.36 -2.48
C THR A 8 5.67 3.87 -1.04
N ASN A 9 5.98 4.79 -0.10
CA ASN A 9 6.11 4.47 1.31
C ASN A 9 4.82 4.73 2.12
N LEU A 10 3.88 5.52 1.60
CA LEU A 10 2.60 5.81 2.25
C LEU A 10 1.49 5.04 1.54
N SER A 11 1.05 3.95 2.13
CA SER A 11 -0.06 3.15 1.63
C SER A 11 -1.29 3.27 2.54
N THR A 12 -2.40 2.70 2.10
CA THR A 12 -3.65 2.69 2.88
C THR A 12 -3.49 1.95 4.21
N GLU A 13 -2.62 0.93 4.27
CA GLU A 13 -2.32 0.20 5.50
C GLU A 13 -1.70 1.11 6.57
N GLN A 14 -0.87 2.07 6.17
CA GLN A 14 -0.29 3.04 7.08
C GLN A 14 -1.34 4.05 7.54
N MET A 15 -2.17 4.53 6.63
CA MET A 15 -3.20 5.51 6.98
C MET A 15 -4.29 4.92 7.87
N VAL A 16 -4.70 3.70 7.65
CA VAL A 16 -5.74 3.03 8.45
C VAL A 16 -5.12 2.23 9.61
N GLY A 17 -4.12 1.39 9.31
CA GLY A 17 -3.52 0.49 10.28
C GLY A 17 -2.66 1.19 11.32
N LEU A 18 -1.69 2.03 10.90
CA LEU A 18 -0.82 2.74 11.84
C LEU A 18 -1.57 3.79 12.65
N ASN A 19 -2.56 4.47 12.07
CA ASN A 19 -3.39 5.42 12.83
C ASN A 19 -4.25 4.69 13.87
N GLY A 20 -4.82 3.52 13.51
CA GLY A 20 -5.55 2.68 14.45
C GLY A 20 -4.65 2.14 15.57
N ALA A 21 -3.44 1.69 15.25
CA ALA A 21 -2.45 1.27 16.24
C ALA A 21 -1.99 2.45 17.11
N ALA A 22 -1.76 3.62 16.54
CA ALA A 22 -1.38 4.82 17.30
C ALA A 22 -2.47 5.26 18.30
N PHE A 23 -3.73 5.05 17.95
CA PHE A 23 -4.85 5.30 18.87
C PHE A 23 -4.84 4.37 20.09
N ASN A 24 -4.46 3.10 19.91
CA ASN A 24 -4.42 2.09 20.97
C ASN A 24 -3.11 2.10 21.76
N ASP A 25 -1.97 2.19 21.07
CA ASP A 25 -0.61 2.00 21.63
C ASP A 25 0.16 3.31 21.79
N GLY A 26 -0.42 4.42 21.37
CA GLY A 26 0.16 5.75 21.49
C GLY A 26 1.31 5.99 20.49
N LEU A 27 2.18 6.94 20.82
CA LEU A 27 3.26 7.42 19.95
C LEU A 27 4.37 6.38 19.66
N SER A 28 4.39 5.24 20.37
CA SER A 28 5.38 4.18 20.14
C SER A 28 5.36 3.64 18.71
N VAL A 29 4.19 3.65 18.07
CA VAL A 29 4.01 3.23 16.68
C VAL A 29 4.79 4.11 15.69
N MET A 30 5.04 5.37 16.03
CA MET A 30 5.85 6.28 15.22
C MET A 30 7.30 5.80 15.04
N ALA A 31 7.81 4.96 15.94
CA ALA A 31 9.14 4.37 15.82
C ALA A 31 9.33 3.59 14.52
N TRP A 32 8.27 2.97 14.00
CA TRP A 32 8.28 2.26 12.71
C TRP A 32 8.70 3.17 11.56
N GLU A 33 8.07 4.34 11.45
CA GLU A 33 8.37 5.31 10.39
C GLU A 33 9.76 5.94 10.57
N VAL A 34 10.16 6.24 11.79
CA VAL A 34 11.49 6.80 12.07
C VAL A 34 12.60 5.83 11.66
N VAL A 35 12.45 4.54 11.97
CA VAL A 35 13.41 3.50 11.55
C VAL A 35 13.43 3.36 10.03
N ALA A 36 12.29 3.43 9.36
CA ALA A 36 12.21 3.38 7.90
C ALA A 36 12.97 4.56 7.26
N VAL A 37 12.83 5.78 7.79
CA VAL A 37 13.57 6.95 7.30
C VAL A 37 15.07 6.77 7.46
N LEU A 38 15.53 6.28 8.63
CA LEU A 38 16.95 6.00 8.86
C LEU A 38 17.48 4.94 7.88
N ALA A 39 16.72 3.89 7.63
CA ALA A 39 17.08 2.86 6.65
C ALA A 39 17.20 3.44 5.23
N LEU A 40 16.30 4.34 4.82
CA LEU A 40 16.35 5.02 3.53
C LEU A 40 17.59 5.93 3.41
N ILE A 41 17.97 6.63 4.47
CA ILE A 41 19.20 7.45 4.50
C ILE A 41 20.42 6.55 4.29
N VAL A 42 20.54 5.45 5.02
CA VAL A 42 21.63 4.49 4.86
C VAL A 42 21.65 3.91 3.46
N MET A 43 20.49 3.51 2.93
CA MET A 43 20.34 3.02 1.55
C MET A 43 20.85 4.03 0.53
N THR A 44 20.45 5.29 0.67
CA THR A 44 20.80 6.36 -0.27
C THR A 44 22.30 6.70 -0.23
N LEU A 45 22.90 6.75 0.96
CA LEU A 45 24.30 7.15 1.11
C LEU A 45 25.29 6.03 0.77
N PHE A 46 24.98 4.79 1.13
CA PHE A 46 25.94 3.69 1.01
C PHE A 46 25.63 2.72 -0.13
N PHE A 47 24.37 2.38 -0.35
CA PHE A 47 24.00 1.34 -1.33
C PHE A 47 23.69 1.91 -2.71
N LEU A 48 22.94 3.01 -2.78
CA LEU A 48 22.54 3.60 -4.06
C LEU A 48 23.73 3.97 -4.96
N PRO A 49 24.83 4.60 -4.47
CA PRO A 49 25.99 4.88 -5.31
C PRO A 49 26.65 3.62 -5.90
N LYS A 50 26.65 2.53 -5.12
CA LYS A 50 27.20 1.23 -5.58
C LYS A 50 26.30 0.59 -6.64
N PHE A 51 24.98 0.65 -6.46
CA PHE A 51 24.01 0.12 -7.42
C PHE A 51 24.05 0.90 -8.73
N LEU A 52 24.12 2.22 -8.69
CA LEU A 52 24.22 3.06 -9.88
C LEU A 52 25.52 2.82 -10.65
N LYS A 53 26.65 2.70 -9.97
CA LYS A 53 27.94 2.38 -10.61
C LYS A 53 27.97 0.98 -11.22
N GLY A 54 27.26 0.02 -10.62
CA GLY A 54 27.16 -1.35 -11.11
C GLY A 54 26.08 -1.55 -12.18
N GLY A 55 25.30 -0.52 -12.54
CA GLY A 55 24.15 -0.66 -13.44
C GLY A 55 23.04 -1.56 -12.89
N ILE A 56 22.99 -1.73 -11.57
CA ILE A 56 22.05 -2.63 -10.89
C ILE A 56 20.74 -1.88 -10.65
N THR A 57 19.64 -2.45 -11.12
CA THR A 57 18.30 -1.85 -11.01
C THR A 57 17.42 -2.51 -9.95
N THR A 58 17.71 -3.76 -9.59
CA THR A 58 16.90 -4.53 -8.64
C THR A 58 17.75 -5.31 -7.65
N VAL A 59 17.23 -5.57 -6.45
CA VAL A 59 17.91 -6.38 -5.43
C VAL A 59 18.20 -7.80 -5.92
N PRO A 60 17.28 -8.51 -6.59
CA PRO A 60 17.60 -9.83 -7.16
C PRO A 60 18.74 -9.81 -8.18
N GLN A 61 18.83 -8.76 -9.01
CA GLN A 61 19.95 -8.59 -9.94
C GLN A 61 21.29 -8.42 -9.19
N PHE A 62 21.28 -7.71 -8.08
CA PHE A 62 22.45 -7.62 -7.21
C PHE A 62 22.88 -8.99 -6.66
N LEU A 63 21.92 -9.82 -6.28
CA LEU A 63 22.21 -11.19 -5.81
C LEU A 63 22.79 -12.06 -6.91
N GLU A 64 22.32 -11.94 -8.14
CA GLU A 64 22.91 -12.63 -9.31
C GLU A 64 24.37 -12.28 -9.51
N LEU A 65 24.70 -10.99 -9.47
CA LEU A 65 26.09 -10.51 -9.65
C LEU A 65 27.03 -10.93 -8.52
N ARG A 66 26.50 -11.09 -7.30
CA ARG A 66 27.31 -11.43 -6.13
C ARG A 66 27.45 -12.94 -5.90
N TYR A 67 26.43 -13.70 -6.23
CA TYR A 67 26.34 -15.14 -5.97
C TYR A 67 26.18 -15.91 -7.29
N ASP A 68 24.94 -16.16 -7.68
CA ASP A 68 24.61 -16.88 -8.89
C ASP A 68 23.16 -16.60 -9.36
N ARG A 69 22.84 -17.11 -10.55
CA ARG A 69 21.51 -17.01 -11.15
C ARG A 69 20.44 -17.79 -10.37
N TYR A 70 20.85 -18.84 -9.69
CA TYR A 70 19.93 -19.65 -8.89
C TYR A 70 19.44 -18.85 -7.68
N THR A 71 20.32 -18.17 -6.97
CA THR A 71 20.01 -17.27 -5.85
C THR A 71 19.08 -16.13 -6.30
N GLN A 72 19.30 -15.54 -7.47
CA GLN A 72 18.40 -14.54 -8.05
C GLN A 72 16.99 -15.11 -8.26
N SER A 73 16.88 -16.31 -8.85
CA SER A 73 15.61 -16.95 -9.16
C SER A 73 14.82 -17.28 -7.87
N MET A 74 15.51 -17.77 -6.85
CA MET A 74 14.90 -18.02 -5.54
C MET A 74 14.40 -16.73 -4.90
N ALA A 75 15.20 -15.67 -4.88
CA ALA A 75 14.80 -14.38 -4.34
C ALA A 75 13.59 -13.80 -5.08
N ASN A 76 13.58 -13.86 -6.42
CA ASN A 76 12.43 -13.44 -7.22
C ASN A 76 11.16 -14.23 -6.87
N SER A 77 11.27 -15.53 -6.72
CA SER A 77 10.13 -16.38 -6.36
C SER A 77 9.57 -16.04 -4.98
N ILE A 78 10.45 -15.82 -4.00
CA ILE A 78 10.05 -15.42 -2.64
C ILE A 78 9.35 -14.07 -2.66
N PHE A 79 9.92 -13.06 -3.35
CA PHE A 79 9.30 -11.75 -3.48
C PHE A 79 7.95 -11.82 -4.20
N LEU A 80 7.85 -12.61 -5.28
CA LEU A 80 6.58 -12.77 -6.00
C LEU A 80 5.48 -13.35 -5.10
N ILE A 81 5.80 -14.40 -4.35
CA ILE A 81 4.87 -15.04 -3.41
C ILE A 81 4.49 -14.06 -2.30
N ALA A 82 5.46 -13.37 -1.71
CA ALA A 82 5.21 -12.41 -0.64
C ALA A 82 4.32 -11.24 -1.12
N TYR A 83 4.59 -10.69 -2.29
CA TYR A 83 3.77 -9.60 -2.84
C TYR A 83 2.37 -10.05 -3.23
N ALA A 84 2.24 -11.23 -3.86
CA ALA A 84 0.94 -11.71 -4.32
C ALA A 84 0.03 -12.18 -3.20
N PHE A 85 0.57 -12.86 -2.18
CA PHE A 85 -0.24 -13.51 -1.14
C PHE A 85 -0.27 -12.77 0.19
N LEU A 86 0.69 -11.89 0.46
CA LEU A 86 0.71 -11.11 1.69
C LEU A 86 0.40 -9.64 1.44
N LEU A 87 1.21 -8.96 0.65
CA LEU A 87 1.14 -7.50 0.52
C LEU A 87 -0.13 -7.06 -0.22
N LEU A 88 -0.43 -7.66 -1.37
CA LEU A 88 -1.57 -7.26 -2.20
C LEU A 88 -2.92 -7.45 -1.48
N PRO A 89 -3.22 -8.59 -0.83
CA PRO A 89 -4.45 -8.75 -0.08
C PRO A 89 -4.59 -7.76 1.09
N ILE A 90 -3.51 -7.50 1.82
CA ILE A 90 -3.52 -6.54 2.94
C ILE A 90 -3.88 -5.13 2.45
N ILE A 91 -3.25 -4.68 1.37
CA ILE A 91 -3.49 -3.35 0.81
C ILE A 91 -4.92 -3.21 0.28
N LEU A 92 -5.40 -4.20 -0.47
CA LEU A 92 -6.76 -4.20 -1.01
C LEU A 92 -7.81 -4.24 0.11
N TYR A 93 -7.60 -5.07 1.12
CA TYR A 93 -8.49 -5.17 2.27
C TYR A 93 -8.53 -3.87 3.08
N SER A 94 -7.36 -3.30 3.41
CA SER A 94 -7.26 -2.03 4.13
C SER A 94 -7.91 -0.88 3.35
N GLY A 95 -7.75 -0.87 2.02
CA GLY A 95 -8.40 0.08 1.14
C GLY A 95 -9.93 -0.03 1.16
N ALA A 96 -10.44 -1.26 1.08
CA ALA A 96 -11.88 -1.52 1.13
C ALA A 96 -12.48 -1.16 2.48
N VAL A 97 -11.80 -1.49 3.58
CA VAL A 97 -12.22 -1.10 4.95
C VAL A 97 -12.24 0.43 5.08
N GLY A 98 -11.19 1.11 4.65
CA GLY A 98 -11.13 2.57 4.68
C GLY A 98 -12.28 3.22 3.92
N LEU A 99 -12.58 2.74 2.71
CA LEU A 99 -13.69 3.24 1.90
C LEU A 99 -15.06 2.92 2.51
N SER A 100 -15.24 1.75 3.10
CA SER A 100 -16.52 1.36 3.72
C SER A 100 -16.88 2.22 4.94
N HIS A 101 -15.88 2.79 5.62
CA HIS A 101 -16.11 3.76 6.70
C HIS A 101 -16.41 5.18 6.20
N MET A 102 -16.02 5.49 4.96
CA MET A 102 -16.24 6.83 4.36
C MET A 102 -17.54 6.91 3.57
N MET A 103 -17.98 5.79 3.01
CA MET A 103 -19.14 5.69 2.13
C MET A 103 -20.10 4.62 2.62
N ASP A 104 -21.38 4.94 2.67
CA ASP A 104 -22.44 3.96 2.97
C ASP A 104 -22.72 3.11 1.72
N PHE A 105 -21.93 2.04 1.56
CA PHE A 105 -22.10 1.13 0.43
C PHE A 105 -23.38 0.29 0.54
N GLN A 106 -23.98 0.13 1.73
CA GLN A 106 -25.27 -0.55 1.88
C GLN A 106 -26.37 0.24 1.16
N ALA A 107 -26.41 1.55 1.41
CA ALA A 107 -27.35 2.42 0.70
C ALA A 107 -27.13 2.48 -0.82
N LEU A 108 -25.89 2.31 -1.29
CA LEU A 108 -25.57 2.33 -2.71
C LEU A 108 -25.87 1.00 -3.44
N THR A 109 -25.69 -0.13 -2.75
CA THR A 109 -25.86 -1.46 -3.36
C THR A 109 -27.24 -2.04 -3.14
N GLY A 110 -28.00 -1.54 -2.17
CA GLY A 110 -29.31 -2.08 -1.79
C GLY A 110 -29.27 -3.50 -1.21
N ILE A 111 -28.10 -3.94 -0.74
CA ILE A 111 -27.91 -5.27 -0.16
C ILE A 111 -28.10 -5.15 1.36
N ASP A 112 -29.36 -5.27 1.79
CA ASP A 112 -29.72 -5.16 3.22
C ASP A 112 -29.95 -6.52 3.88
N GLU A 113 -30.16 -7.57 3.08
CA GLU A 113 -30.47 -8.90 3.61
C GLU A 113 -29.25 -9.84 3.55
N PRO A 114 -29.06 -10.71 4.56
CA PRO A 114 -28.02 -11.72 4.52
C PRO A 114 -28.26 -12.72 3.38
N VAL A 115 -27.22 -12.94 2.56
CA VAL A 115 -27.28 -13.85 1.43
C VAL A 115 -26.72 -15.21 1.83
N SER A 116 -27.46 -16.27 1.53
CA SER A 116 -26.98 -17.64 1.74
C SER A 116 -26.08 -18.08 0.60
N LEU A 117 -24.76 -18.14 0.86
CA LEU A 117 -23.76 -18.69 -0.06
C LEU A 117 -23.22 -20.00 0.50
N PHE A 118 -23.29 -21.08 -0.27
CA PHE A 118 -22.79 -22.40 0.11
C PHE A 118 -23.32 -22.93 1.45
N GLY A 119 -24.56 -22.58 1.84
CA GLY A 119 -25.17 -23.05 3.10
C GLY A 119 -24.83 -22.24 4.35
N ASN A 120 -24.00 -21.19 4.22
CA ASN A 120 -23.70 -20.25 5.30
C ASN A 120 -24.40 -18.90 5.04
N MET A 121 -25.02 -18.32 6.08
CA MET A 121 -25.53 -16.95 6.02
C MET A 121 -24.35 -15.99 6.16
N ILE A 122 -24.10 -15.20 5.13
CA ILE A 122 -23.05 -14.18 5.12
C ILE A 122 -23.70 -12.83 5.36
N ALA A 123 -23.17 -12.08 6.33
CA ALA A 123 -23.64 -10.73 6.63
C ALA A 123 -23.47 -9.80 5.41
N PRO A 124 -24.41 -8.88 5.14
CA PRO A 124 -24.35 -7.94 4.01
C PRO A 124 -23.04 -7.16 3.99
N GLU A 125 -22.57 -6.70 5.14
CA GLU A 125 -21.31 -5.97 5.28
C GLU A 125 -20.09 -6.74 4.71
N THR A 126 -20.05 -8.05 4.95
CA THR A 126 -18.96 -8.91 4.44
C THR A 126 -19.01 -9.03 2.92
N ILE A 127 -20.20 -9.15 2.35
CA ILE A 127 -20.36 -9.24 0.89
C ILE A 127 -19.95 -7.93 0.24
N ILE A 128 -20.39 -6.81 0.78
CA ILE A 128 -20.07 -5.47 0.31
C ILE A 128 -18.56 -5.24 0.40
N LEU A 129 -17.91 -5.64 1.50
CA LEU A 129 -16.46 -5.52 1.67
C LEU A 129 -15.71 -6.29 0.58
N TRP A 130 -16.07 -7.56 0.33
CA TRP A 130 -15.43 -8.37 -0.70
C TRP A 130 -15.71 -7.85 -2.11
N LEU A 131 -16.90 -7.33 -2.36
CA LEU A 131 -17.24 -6.67 -3.62
C LEU A 131 -16.36 -5.43 -3.83
N THR A 132 -16.19 -4.63 -2.79
CA THR A 132 -15.33 -3.44 -2.82
C THR A 132 -13.87 -3.81 -3.06
N VAL A 133 -13.35 -4.84 -2.39
CA VAL A 133 -12.00 -5.39 -2.64
C VAL A 133 -11.85 -5.79 -4.11
N PHE A 134 -12.83 -6.50 -4.66
CA PHE A 134 -12.81 -6.93 -6.06
C PHE A 134 -12.82 -5.75 -7.02
N VAL A 135 -13.69 -4.77 -6.82
CA VAL A 135 -13.79 -3.57 -7.66
C VAL A 135 -12.48 -2.77 -7.64
N ILE A 136 -11.91 -2.53 -6.45
CA ILE A 136 -10.63 -1.83 -6.32
C ILE A 136 -9.51 -2.62 -7.02
N GLY A 137 -9.47 -3.94 -6.85
CA GLY A 137 -8.49 -4.80 -7.48
C GLY A 137 -8.56 -4.76 -9.01
N VAL A 138 -9.77 -4.84 -9.57
CA VAL A 138 -10.00 -4.74 -11.02
C VAL A 138 -9.61 -3.36 -11.55
N LEU A 139 -10.02 -2.29 -10.88
CA LEU A 139 -9.64 -0.92 -11.26
C LEU A 139 -8.12 -0.72 -11.22
N GLY A 140 -7.46 -1.22 -10.16
CA GLY A 140 -6.01 -1.19 -10.03
C GLY A 140 -5.30 -1.96 -11.15
N LEU A 141 -5.83 -3.12 -11.53
CA LEU A 141 -5.31 -3.94 -12.63
C LEU A 141 -5.47 -3.25 -13.98
N LEU A 142 -6.66 -2.69 -14.26
CA LEU A 142 -6.93 -1.95 -15.50
C LEU A 142 -6.01 -0.74 -15.63
N TYR A 143 -5.93 0.05 -14.59
CA TYR A 143 -5.12 1.24 -14.52
C TYR A 143 -3.61 0.93 -14.67
N SER A 144 -3.12 -0.14 -14.04
CA SER A 144 -1.75 -0.61 -14.19
C SER A 144 -1.46 -1.12 -15.61
N ARG A 145 -2.42 -1.85 -16.21
CA ARG A 145 -2.30 -2.42 -17.55
C ARG A 145 -2.25 -1.38 -18.66
N PHE A 146 -3.08 -0.34 -18.56
CA PHE A 146 -3.19 0.71 -19.58
C PHE A 146 -2.24 1.89 -19.34
N GLY A 147 -1.98 2.23 -18.07
CA GLY A 147 -1.20 3.41 -17.70
C GLY A 147 0.31 3.17 -17.66
N GLY A 148 0.75 1.97 -17.36
CA GLY A 148 2.16 1.65 -17.16
C GLY A 148 2.81 2.43 -16.00
N LEU A 149 4.11 2.20 -15.77
CA LEU A 149 4.86 2.80 -14.65
C LEU A 149 4.93 4.34 -14.69
N ARG A 150 4.93 4.93 -15.88
CA ARG A 150 5.00 6.39 -16.03
C ARG A 150 3.73 7.07 -15.53
N THR A 151 2.57 6.53 -15.88
CA THR A 151 1.28 7.06 -15.44
C THR A 151 1.09 6.87 -13.94
N LEU A 152 1.53 5.72 -13.40
CA LEU A 152 1.59 5.47 -11.97
C LEU A 152 2.38 6.56 -11.24
N ALA A 153 3.61 6.82 -11.67
CA ALA A 153 4.47 7.83 -11.04
C ALA A 153 3.90 9.26 -11.08
N VAL A 154 3.18 9.61 -12.15
CA VAL A 154 2.51 10.92 -12.26
C VAL A 154 1.33 11.01 -11.29
N LEU A 155 0.47 9.98 -11.27
CA LEU A 155 -0.68 9.93 -10.36
C LEU A 155 -0.25 9.91 -8.89
N ASP A 156 0.79 9.16 -8.55
CA ASP A 156 1.38 9.16 -7.22
C ASP A 156 1.86 10.56 -6.82
N THR A 157 2.45 11.31 -7.73
CA THR A 157 2.88 12.68 -7.44
C THR A 157 1.71 13.60 -7.12
N ILE A 158 0.61 13.49 -7.88
CA ILE A 158 -0.61 14.28 -7.65
C ILE A 158 -1.25 13.89 -6.30
N ASN A 159 -1.40 12.59 -6.06
CA ASN A 159 -1.94 12.07 -4.81
C ASN A 159 -1.07 12.45 -3.60
N GLY A 160 0.27 12.47 -3.76
CA GLY A 160 1.22 12.91 -2.73
C GLY A 160 1.00 14.35 -2.29
N VAL A 161 0.76 15.25 -3.23
CA VAL A 161 0.42 16.64 -2.93
C VAL A 161 -0.92 16.73 -2.19
N GLY A 162 -1.93 15.99 -2.66
CA GLY A 162 -3.24 15.92 -2.00
C GLY A 162 -3.15 15.41 -0.56
N LEU A 163 -2.34 14.39 -0.33
CA LEU A 163 -2.11 13.79 0.98
C LEU A 163 -1.38 14.73 1.95
N LEU A 164 -0.38 15.46 1.47
CA LEU A 164 0.32 16.46 2.28
C LEU A 164 -0.62 17.60 2.70
N VAL A 165 -1.39 18.14 1.75
CA VAL A 165 -2.36 19.21 2.02
C VAL A 165 -3.46 18.71 2.97
N GLY A 166 -4.04 17.56 2.70
CA GLY A 166 -5.06 16.94 3.53
C GLY A 166 -4.55 16.62 4.94
N GLY A 167 -3.37 16.01 5.06
CA GLY A 167 -2.75 15.70 6.35
C GLY A 167 -2.44 16.94 7.19
N MET A 168 -1.89 18.00 6.56
CA MET A 168 -1.67 19.28 7.26
C MET A 168 -2.97 19.92 7.73
N THR A 169 -4.02 19.84 6.90
CA THR A 169 -5.33 20.39 7.24
C THR A 169 -5.95 19.64 8.42
N ILE A 170 -5.90 18.32 8.42
CA ILE A 170 -6.39 17.49 9.53
C ILE A 170 -5.59 17.78 10.81
N ALA A 171 -4.27 17.84 10.73
CA ALA A 171 -3.42 18.16 11.87
C ALA A 171 -3.73 19.55 12.45
N TYR A 172 -3.93 20.56 11.59
CA TYR A 172 -4.29 21.90 12.01
C TYR A 172 -5.62 21.92 12.77
N PHE A 173 -6.66 21.27 12.25
CA PHE A 173 -7.96 21.21 12.92
C PHE A 173 -7.94 20.39 14.20
N ALA A 174 -7.13 19.32 14.25
CA ALA A 174 -6.99 18.49 15.45
C ALA A 174 -6.29 19.23 16.59
N LEU A 175 -5.31 20.08 16.29
CA LEU A 175 -4.58 20.86 17.30
C LEU A 175 -5.34 22.11 17.78
N ASN A 176 -6.28 22.62 16.97
CA ASN A 176 -7.06 23.81 17.31
C ASN A 176 -8.42 23.49 17.99
N LYS A 177 -8.66 22.25 18.36
CA LYS A 177 -9.82 21.84 19.18
C LYS A 177 -9.42 21.67 20.64
#